data_70a5ce9383f803e2b443e08bc8328dcb
#
_entry.id   70a5ce9383f803e2b443e08bc8328dcb
#
_cell.length_a   1.000
_cell.length_b   1.000
_cell.length_c   1.000
_cell.angle_alpha   90.00
_cell.angle_beta   90.00
_cell.angle_gamma   90.00
#
_symmetry.space_group_name_H-M   'P 1'
#
loop_
_entity.id
_entity.type
_entity.pdbx_description
1 polymer ?
#
loop_
_entity_poly.entity_id
_entity_poly.type
_entity_poly.pdbx_seq_one_letter_code
_entity_poly.pdbx_strand_id
1 'polypeptide(L)'
;MARVLIVDDVEIVRKALQIGVQKMGHEADGASDAREALEMARSKPPDLALVDYRMPGMDGVQFFEAMRETLGERCPKVLFVSATPAEEVRQKLQPRGLNPYGFVKKPFHLDDLWKMVREVLAN
;
A
#
# COMPACT_ATOMS: atom_id res chain seq x y z
N MET A 1 16.47 -6.82 4.61
CA MET A 1 15.87 -6.07 3.48
C MET A 1 14.44 -6.55 3.25
N ALA A 2 13.51 -5.61 3.15
CA ALA A 2 12.11 -5.93 2.93
C ALA A 2 11.72 -5.72 1.48
N ARG A 3 10.56 -6.24 1.11
CA ARG A 3 9.94 -5.99 -0.19
C ARG A 3 8.68 -5.17 0.01
N VAL A 4 8.59 -4.04 -0.68
CA VAL A 4 7.46 -3.11 -0.57
C VAL A 4 6.77 -3.02 -1.93
N LEU A 5 5.46 -3.21 -1.93
CA LEU A 5 4.64 -3.03 -3.11
C LEU A 5 3.96 -1.67 -3.02
N ILE A 6 4.05 -0.89 -4.10
CA ILE A 6 3.46 0.45 -4.15
C ILE A 6 2.39 0.45 -5.22
N VAL A 7 1.16 0.75 -4.83
CA VAL A 7 0.00 0.73 -5.73
C VAL A 7 -0.58 2.14 -5.80
N ASP A 8 -0.34 2.81 -6.91
CA ASP A 8 -0.80 4.18 -7.14
C ASP A 8 -0.89 4.40 -8.64
N ASP A 9 -2.01 4.92 -9.12
CA ASP A 9 -2.21 5.14 -10.55
C ASP A 9 -1.50 6.38 -11.09
N VAL A 10 -1.03 7.25 -10.19
CA VAL A 10 -0.28 8.45 -10.59
C VAL A 10 1.21 8.11 -10.69
N GLU A 11 1.74 8.10 -11.91
CA GLU A 11 3.11 7.66 -12.17
C GLU A 11 4.16 8.42 -11.36
N ILE A 12 4.05 9.74 -11.29
CA ILE A 12 5.02 10.56 -10.58
C ILE A 12 5.06 10.18 -9.11
N VAL A 13 3.91 9.99 -8.49
CA VAL A 13 3.81 9.61 -7.08
C VAL A 13 4.38 8.22 -6.88
N ARG A 14 3.97 7.27 -7.72
CA ARG A 14 4.43 5.89 -7.62
C ARG A 14 5.94 5.79 -7.72
N LYS A 15 6.54 6.47 -8.69
CA LYS A 15 8.00 6.45 -8.87
C LYS A 15 8.75 7.13 -7.74
N ALA A 16 8.22 8.23 -7.22
CA ALA A 16 8.84 8.91 -6.07
C ALA A 16 8.87 8.00 -4.85
N LEU A 17 7.78 7.27 -4.60
CA LEU A 17 7.71 6.33 -3.49
C LEU A 17 8.66 5.15 -3.69
N GLN A 18 8.76 4.62 -4.91
CA GLN A 18 9.70 3.54 -5.21
C GLN A 18 11.14 3.97 -4.94
N ILE A 19 11.52 5.15 -5.41
CA ILE A 19 12.88 5.66 -5.21
C ILE A 19 13.17 5.81 -3.71
N GLY A 20 12.23 6.37 -2.95
CA GLY A 20 12.42 6.54 -1.52
C GLY A 20 12.61 5.23 -0.78
N VAL A 21 11.79 4.23 -1.10
CA VAL A 21 11.90 2.90 -0.49
C VAL A 21 13.25 2.26 -0.85
N GLN A 22 13.67 2.38 -2.10
CA GLN A 22 14.97 1.84 -2.55
C GLN A 22 16.13 2.50 -1.80
N LYS A 23 16.05 3.80 -1.56
CA LYS A 23 17.07 4.51 -0.80
C LYS A 23 17.16 4.06 0.65
N MET A 24 16.08 3.46 1.17
CA MET A 24 16.07 2.89 2.52
C MET A 24 16.67 1.48 2.55
N GLY A 25 17.09 0.96 1.41
CA GLY A 25 17.70 -0.36 1.33
C GLY A 25 16.73 -1.50 1.08
N HIS A 26 15.50 -1.20 0.66
CA HIS A 26 14.49 -2.23 0.40
C HIS A 26 14.18 -2.35 -1.09
N GLU A 27 13.59 -3.48 -1.46
CA GLU A 27 13.07 -3.66 -2.81
C GLU A 27 11.73 -2.96 -2.93
N ALA A 28 11.48 -2.30 -4.06
CA ALA A 28 10.24 -1.57 -4.30
C ALA A 28 9.69 -1.92 -5.67
N ASP A 29 8.51 -2.52 -5.68
CA ASP A 29 7.78 -2.82 -6.91
C ASP A 29 6.60 -1.86 -7.02
N GLY A 30 6.35 -1.33 -8.20
CA GLY A 30 5.25 -0.39 -8.42
C GLY A 30 4.20 -0.97 -9.36
N ALA A 31 2.95 -0.80 -9.00
CA ALA A 31 1.82 -1.18 -9.84
C ALA A 31 0.92 0.02 -10.07
N SER A 32 0.42 0.16 -11.29
CA SER A 32 -0.42 1.30 -11.67
C SER A 32 -1.91 1.06 -11.41
N ASP A 33 -2.30 -0.19 -11.15
CA ASP A 33 -3.67 -0.53 -10.82
C ASP A 33 -3.70 -1.78 -9.93
N ALA A 34 -4.89 -2.06 -9.40
CA ALA A 34 -5.06 -3.16 -8.45
C ALA A 34 -4.84 -4.54 -9.08
N ARG A 35 -5.20 -4.72 -10.35
CA ARG A 35 -5.02 -6.01 -11.03
C ARG A 35 -3.55 -6.36 -11.13
N GLU A 36 -2.75 -5.40 -11.61
CA GLU A 36 -1.30 -5.58 -11.71
C GLU A 36 -0.71 -5.86 -10.34
N ALA A 37 -1.16 -5.10 -9.33
CA ALA A 37 -0.68 -5.25 -7.97
C ALA A 37 -0.97 -6.64 -7.40
N LEU A 38 -2.16 -7.19 -7.67
CA LEU A 38 -2.52 -8.54 -7.23
C LEU A 38 -1.62 -9.59 -7.86
N GLU A 39 -1.33 -9.48 -9.14
CA GLU A 39 -0.42 -10.40 -9.81
C GLU A 39 0.97 -10.34 -9.21
N MET A 40 1.46 -9.12 -8.96
CA MET A 40 2.77 -8.94 -8.34
C MET A 40 2.82 -9.53 -6.93
N ALA A 41 1.79 -9.30 -6.13
CA ALA A 41 1.72 -9.80 -4.76
C ALA A 41 1.64 -11.32 -4.72
N ARG A 42 0.95 -11.92 -5.67
CA ARG A 42 0.87 -13.39 -5.75
C ARG A 42 2.21 -14.01 -6.13
N SER A 43 2.89 -13.40 -7.10
CA SER A 43 4.18 -13.89 -7.57
C SER A 43 5.26 -13.77 -6.49
N LYS A 44 5.30 -12.62 -5.83
CA LYS A 44 6.28 -12.34 -4.78
C LYS A 44 5.58 -11.58 -3.65
N PRO A 45 5.06 -12.29 -2.64
CA PRO A 45 4.36 -11.63 -1.53
C PRO A 45 5.23 -10.56 -0.87
N PRO A 46 4.75 -9.32 -0.80
CA PRO A 46 5.53 -8.25 -0.17
C PRO A 46 5.41 -8.28 1.35
N ASP A 47 6.27 -7.53 2.01
CA ASP A 47 6.21 -7.34 3.46
C ASP A 47 5.31 -6.19 3.83
N LEU A 48 5.18 -5.21 2.92
CA LEU A 48 4.38 -4.02 3.12
C LEU A 48 3.81 -3.58 1.78
N ALA A 49 2.56 -3.14 1.77
CA ALA A 49 1.94 -2.52 0.61
C ALA A 49 1.55 -1.07 0.94
N LEU A 50 2.00 -0.14 0.13
CA LEU A 50 1.58 1.27 0.18
C LEU A 50 0.51 1.40 -0.88
N VAL A 51 -0.73 1.69 -0.48
CA VAL A 51 -1.89 1.58 -1.37
C VAL A 51 -2.67 2.88 -1.41
N ASP A 52 -2.93 3.39 -2.61
CA ASP A 52 -3.86 4.49 -2.79
C ASP A 52 -5.29 3.92 -2.76
N TYR A 53 -6.23 4.69 -2.22
CA TYR A 53 -7.61 4.24 -2.16
C TYR A 53 -8.31 4.40 -3.51
N ARG A 54 -8.27 5.60 -4.09
CA ARG A 54 -8.97 5.86 -5.36
C ARG A 54 -8.12 5.52 -6.55
N MET A 55 -8.54 4.46 -7.26
CA MET A 55 -7.88 4.03 -8.49
C MET A 55 -8.98 3.60 -9.47
N PRO A 56 -8.73 3.70 -10.78
CA PRO A 56 -9.69 3.22 -11.77
C PRO A 56 -9.93 1.72 -11.60
N GLY A 57 -11.17 1.30 -11.74
CA GLY A 57 -11.55 -0.10 -11.57
C GLY A 57 -11.66 -0.46 -10.10
N MET A 58 -10.84 -1.39 -9.64
CA MET A 58 -10.84 -1.83 -8.26
C MET A 58 -10.16 -0.77 -7.37
N ASP A 59 -10.84 -0.34 -6.29
CA ASP A 59 -10.24 0.62 -5.37
C ASP A 59 -9.31 -0.08 -4.38
N GLY A 60 -8.62 0.73 -3.54
CA GLY A 60 -7.63 0.19 -2.60
C GLY A 60 -8.19 -0.73 -1.53
N VAL A 61 -9.44 -0.55 -1.12
CA VAL A 61 -10.09 -1.45 -0.15
C VAL A 61 -10.42 -2.77 -0.81
N GLN A 62 -10.96 -2.73 -2.02
CA GLN A 62 -11.25 -3.95 -2.78
C GLN A 62 -9.95 -4.72 -3.07
N PHE A 63 -8.89 -4.01 -3.39
CA PHE A 63 -7.57 -4.61 -3.59
C PHE A 63 -7.08 -5.30 -2.31
N PHE A 64 -7.18 -4.62 -1.17
CA PHE A 64 -6.75 -5.17 0.11
C PHE A 64 -7.53 -6.45 0.43
N GLU A 65 -8.84 -6.43 0.24
CA GLU A 65 -9.68 -7.60 0.46
C GLU A 65 -9.27 -8.77 -0.42
N ALA A 66 -9.09 -8.51 -1.73
CA ALA A 66 -8.69 -9.54 -2.68
C ALA A 66 -7.29 -10.09 -2.34
N MET A 67 -6.37 -9.23 -1.94
CA MET A 67 -5.02 -9.64 -1.56
C MET A 67 -5.04 -10.54 -0.32
N ARG A 68 -5.85 -10.16 0.68
CA ARG A 68 -5.98 -10.97 1.88
C ARG A 68 -6.58 -12.35 1.57
N GLU A 69 -7.60 -12.38 0.73
CA GLU A 69 -8.22 -13.65 0.33
C GLU A 69 -7.23 -14.55 -0.42
N THR A 70 -6.39 -13.95 -1.27
CA THR A 70 -5.43 -14.68 -2.08
C THR A 70 -4.24 -15.18 -1.27
N LEU A 71 -3.70 -14.33 -0.40
CA LEU A 71 -2.45 -14.60 0.32
C LEU A 71 -2.66 -15.17 1.73
N GLY A 72 -3.83 -14.97 2.32
CA GLY A 72 -4.10 -15.45 3.68
C GLY A 72 -3.10 -14.87 4.67
N GLU A 73 -2.39 -15.74 5.39
CA GLU A 73 -1.43 -15.30 6.40
C GLU A 73 -0.22 -14.56 5.82
N ARG A 74 0.03 -14.71 4.52
CA ARG A 74 1.12 -14.01 3.85
C ARG A 74 0.70 -12.62 3.35
N CYS A 75 -0.53 -12.21 3.63
CA CYS A 75 -0.97 -10.87 3.28
C CYS A 75 -0.09 -9.85 4.01
N PRO A 76 0.48 -8.88 3.28
CA PRO A 76 1.36 -7.90 3.89
C PRO A 76 0.59 -6.91 4.76
N LYS A 77 1.31 -6.18 5.58
CA LYS A 77 0.74 -5.02 6.24
C LYS A 77 0.42 -4.00 5.16
N VAL A 78 -0.67 -3.25 5.36
CA VAL A 78 -1.13 -2.25 4.39
C VAL A 78 -1.11 -0.87 5.03
N LEU A 79 -0.52 0.08 4.33
CA LEU A 79 -0.51 1.48 4.71
C LEU A 79 -1.20 2.24 3.56
N PHE A 80 -2.32 2.87 3.85
CA PHE A 80 -3.00 3.68 2.84
C PHE A 80 -2.33 5.03 2.69
N VAL A 81 -2.04 5.41 1.45
CA VAL A 81 -1.43 6.71 1.13
C VAL A 81 -2.35 7.36 0.11
N SER A 82 -3.26 8.22 0.58
CA SER A 82 -4.36 8.69 -0.25
C SER A 82 -4.82 10.10 0.11
N ALA A 83 -5.40 10.79 -0.87
CA ALA A 83 -6.03 12.10 -0.64
C ALA A 83 -7.41 11.95 0.04
N THR A 84 -7.98 10.75 0.01
CA THR A 84 -9.27 10.49 0.64
C THR A 84 -9.11 10.50 2.17
N PRO A 85 -10.02 11.15 2.90
CA PRO A 85 -9.94 11.17 4.36
C PRO A 85 -9.96 9.75 4.96
N ALA A 86 -9.14 9.53 5.97
CA ALA A 86 -8.99 8.22 6.61
C ALA A 86 -10.34 7.67 7.08
N GLU A 87 -11.20 8.52 7.61
CA GLU A 87 -12.50 8.07 8.11
C GLU A 87 -13.37 7.47 7.01
N GLU A 88 -13.34 8.05 5.83
CA GLU A 88 -14.09 7.53 4.70
C GLU A 88 -13.58 6.15 4.31
N VAL A 89 -12.26 5.96 4.31
CA VAL A 89 -11.66 4.66 3.98
C VAL A 89 -12.00 3.63 5.07
N ARG A 90 -11.92 4.04 6.35
CA ARG A 90 -12.28 3.15 7.47
C ARG A 90 -13.69 2.62 7.36
N GLN A 91 -14.64 3.46 6.94
CA GLN A 91 -16.03 3.04 6.77
C GLN A 91 -16.18 1.92 5.73
N LYS A 92 -15.27 1.85 4.77
CA LYS A 92 -15.27 0.77 3.79
C LYS A 92 -14.54 -0.47 4.29
N LEU A 93 -13.55 -0.28 5.16
CA LEU A 93 -12.76 -1.38 5.71
C LEU A 93 -13.49 -2.17 6.81
N GLN A 94 -14.19 -1.46 7.70
CA GLN A 94 -14.81 -2.08 8.87
C GLN A 94 -15.77 -3.21 8.55
N PRO A 95 -16.72 -3.05 7.61
CA PRO A 95 -17.63 -4.15 7.28
C PRO A 95 -16.94 -5.38 6.74
N ARG A 96 -15.74 -5.22 6.21
CA ARG A 96 -14.95 -6.32 5.64
C ARG A 96 -13.96 -6.93 6.63
N GLY A 97 -13.91 -6.40 7.85
CA GLY A 97 -12.96 -6.87 8.86
C GLY A 97 -11.51 -6.64 8.48
N LEU A 98 -11.24 -5.59 7.71
CA LEU A 98 -9.89 -5.27 7.26
C LEU A 98 -9.25 -4.22 8.15
N ASN A 99 -8.02 -4.50 8.61
CA ASN A 99 -7.29 -3.63 9.52
C ASN A 99 -5.96 -3.22 8.89
N PRO A 100 -5.86 -2.01 8.32
CA PRO A 100 -4.58 -1.52 7.81
C PRO A 100 -3.70 -1.12 8.97
N TYR A 101 -2.39 -0.99 8.70
CA TYR A 101 -1.47 -0.47 9.70
C TYR A 101 -1.76 1.00 10.01
N GLY A 102 -2.09 1.77 8.99
CA GLY A 102 -2.39 3.18 9.16
C GLY A 102 -2.74 3.88 7.87
N PHE A 103 -2.83 5.20 7.97
CA PHE A 103 -3.22 6.09 6.87
C PHE A 103 -2.27 7.28 6.80
N VAL A 104 -1.85 7.61 5.59
CA VAL A 104 -1.09 8.84 5.33
C VAL A 104 -1.88 9.63 4.32
N LYS A 105 -2.26 10.86 4.67
CA LYS A 105 -3.08 11.69 3.80
C LYS A 105 -2.21 12.52 2.86
N LYS A 106 -2.54 12.51 1.59
CA LYS A 106 -1.92 13.40 0.60
C LYS A 106 -2.53 14.79 0.69
N PRO A 107 -1.77 15.88 0.57
CA PRO A 107 -0.31 15.89 0.45
C PRO A 107 0.36 15.59 1.77
N PHE A 108 1.53 14.98 1.74
CA PHE A 108 2.27 14.59 2.93
C PHE A 108 3.73 15.03 2.83
N HIS A 109 4.39 15.09 3.98
CA HIS A 109 5.83 15.27 4.01
C HIS A 109 6.49 13.90 3.89
N LEU A 110 7.48 13.80 3.00
CA LEU A 110 8.16 12.51 2.78
C LEU A 110 8.76 11.95 4.06
N ASP A 111 9.31 12.80 4.91
CA ASP A 111 9.92 12.36 6.17
C ASP A 111 8.91 11.66 7.08
N ASP A 112 7.67 12.15 7.12
CA ASP A 112 6.61 11.55 7.93
C ASP A 112 6.24 10.17 7.38
N LEU A 113 6.14 10.06 6.06
CA LEU A 113 5.85 8.78 5.42
C LEU A 113 6.96 7.77 5.67
N TRP A 114 8.21 8.17 5.48
CA TRP A 114 9.34 7.26 5.69
C TRP A 114 9.47 6.82 7.14
N LYS A 115 9.11 7.69 8.08
CA LYS A 115 9.07 7.32 9.49
C LYS A 115 8.08 6.19 9.72
N MET A 116 6.88 6.29 9.16
CA MET A 116 5.87 5.23 9.27
C MET A 116 6.32 3.94 8.60
N VAL A 117 6.93 4.03 7.43
CA VAL A 117 7.45 2.86 6.73
C VAL A 117 8.50 2.14 7.57
N ARG A 118 9.41 2.89 8.18
CA ARG A 118 10.42 2.30 9.06
C ARG A 118 9.77 1.60 10.26
N GLU A 119 8.76 2.23 10.87
CA GLU A 119 8.06 1.65 12.00
C GLU A 119 7.36 0.35 11.64
N VAL A 120 6.67 0.32 10.50
CA VAL A 120 5.98 -0.88 10.04
C VAL A 120 6.95 -2.02 9.80
N LEU A 121 8.06 -1.73 9.12
CA LEU A 121 9.04 -2.75 8.76
C LEU A 121 9.89 -3.23 9.93
N ALA A 122 9.93 -2.46 11.01
CA ALA A 122 10.66 -2.85 12.22
C ALA A 122 9.87 -3.83 13.10
N ASN A 123 8.55 -3.95 12.84
CA ASN A 123 7.70 -4.82 13.68
C ASN A 123 7.59 -6.24 13.10
#